data_0cd0da4eaf611fd04fe4591291c45da6
#
_entry.id   0cd0da4eaf611fd04fe4591291c45da6
#
_cell.length_a   1.000
_cell.length_b   1.000
_cell.length_c   1.000
_cell.angle_alpha   90.00
_cell.angle_beta   90.00
_cell.angle_gamma   90.00
#
_symmetry.space_group_name_H-M   'P 1'
#
loop_
_entity.id
_entity.type
_entity.pdbx_description
1 polymer ?
#
loop_
_entity_poly.entity_id
_entity_poly.type
_entity_poly.pdbx_seq_one_letter_code
_entity_poly.pdbx_strand_id
1 'polypeptide(L)'
;MAAGTQFDFGNARLASMSKQPRIGIFVCHCGINIGGVVKVPEVVERVRALPGVVAARDYQYCCSDPGQNIIRETIEKEGLSRVVVACCSPTLHEKTFRKACAAAGINPYMCEVANIREQCSWVTKDRDQATDKAFDIIAMTVARVANSEPLVAAGVPVTKRALVIGAGLAGIQAALDIANAGYETVLVEKEPSIGGHVARLASVFPNFDKAQEMLDAKLREVCGLRRVKLLTGSEVVEVSGQIGNFKVRIRRKPTQAQGSVPDSPDDGGQETEELVGAIVMATGHELMPVSRLRQYGGGQVPDVIDALQFERLLAGNGTVRRPSDGRVPKRVVFVQCAGSRDKEHGVPYCSKVCCMYAAKQAMLYKRRVPDGDAVVCYIDVRTPGKGSEEFYRQATQEGVRYVRGKVSKIFRSGDRCTVWSADTLAGCKVVLEADLVVLAMAMVPNPAGVSLARQLKLQLDANGFLTEAHPKLRPVETLTGGFFLAGTCQGPKDILETTVQASAASAKVLAILGQDELLREPTVACVDEDVCVGCGNCELTCAYSAVTIDPQRRKAVVNVALCEGCGACAVACPSGAMSHKNFSKRSVYEMVDQI
;
A
#
# COMPACT_ATOMS: atom_id res chain seq x y z
N MET A 1 4.88 18.51 -29.72
CA MET A 1 4.07 19.73 -29.69
C MET A 1 2.61 19.31 -29.68
N ALA A 2 2.00 19.28 -28.51
CA ALA A 2 0.55 19.15 -28.36
C ALA A 2 0.16 20.19 -27.31
N ALA A 3 -0.57 21.20 -27.75
CA ALA A 3 -1.01 22.34 -26.96
C ALA A 3 -1.94 21.86 -25.84
N GLY A 4 -1.56 22.10 -24.61
CA GLY A 4 -2.42 21.96 -23.46
C GLY A 4 -3.47 23.07 -23.49
N THR A 5 -4.71 22.70 -23.76
CA THR A 5 -5.86 23.60 -23.55
C THR A 5 -6.04 23.79 -22.04
N GLN A 6 -5.54 24.91 -21.55
CA GLN A 6 -5.92 25.50 -20.27
C GLN A 6 -7.43 25.83 -20.35
N PHE A 7 -8.25 25.05 -19.64
CA PHE A 7 -9.62 25.46 -19.37
C PHE A 7 -9.60 26.49 -18.23
N ASP A 8 -9.73 27.77 -18.61
CA ASP A 8 -9.92 28.88 -17.68
C ASP A 8 -11.33 28.82 -17.08
N PHE A 9 -11.46 28.35 -15.83
CA PHE A 9 -12.70 28.35 -15.06
C PHE A 9 -12.96 29.67 -14.30
N GLY A 10 -12.22 30.71 -14.62
CA GLY A 10 -12.39 32.05 -14.08
C GLY A 10 -13.55 32.81 -14.78
N ASN A 11 -14.71 32.81 -14.18
CA ASN A 11 -15.94 33.55 -14.52
C ASN A 11 -17.14 32.71 -15.04
N ALA A 12 -17.43 31.55 -14.44
CA ALA A 12 -18.82 31.09 -14.44
C ALA A 12 -19.59 31.99 -13.45
N ARG A 13 -20.34 32.97 -13.96
CA ARG A 13 -21.24 33.84 -13.22
C ARG A 13 -21.98 33.06 -12.14
N LEU A 14 -21.86 33.49 -10.88
CA LEU A 14 -22.79 33.21 -9.80
C LEU A 14 -24.18 33.71 -10.21
N ALA A 15 -24.88 32.93 -11.05
CA ALA A 15 -26.27 33.19 -11.41
C ALA A 15 -27.14 32.78 -10.24
N SER A 16 -27.80 33.75 -9.67
CA SER A 16 -28.77 33.72 -8.57
C SER A 16 -29.54 32.40 -8.40
N MET A 17 -29.50 31.86 -7.18
CA MET A 17 -30.25 30.69 -6.71
C MET A 17 -31.77 30.95 -6.63
N SER A 18 -32.47 31.03 -7.80
CA SER A 18 -33.95 31.11 -7.82
C SER A 18 -34.62 30.44 -9.00
N LYS A 19 -33.92 29.70 -9.84
CA LYS A 19 -34.55 28.89 -10.87
C LYS A 19 -34.64 27.43 -10.43
N GLN A 20 -35.85 26.84 -10.53
CA GLN A 20 -36.05 25.41 -10.33
C GLN A 20 -35.01 24.60 -11.14
N PRO A 21 -34.43 23.53 -10.56
CA PRO A 21 -33.42 22.74 -11.24
C PRO A 21 -34.00 22.12 -12.53
N ARG A 22 -33.27 22.20 -13.63
CA ARG A 22 -33.62 21.56 -14.90
C ARG A 22 -32.77 20.29 -15.01
N ILE A 23 -33.40 19.15 -14.75
CA ILE A 23 -32.72 17.84 -14.62
C ILE A 23 -32.93 17.02 -15.88
N GLY A 24 -31.82 16.49 -16.43
CA GLY A 24 -31.84 15.48 -17.49
C GLY A 24 -31.51 14.09 -16.95
N ILE A 25 -32.28 13.09 -17.31
CA ILE A 25 -32.06 11.70 -16.91
C ILE A 25 -31.69 10.87 -18.14
N PHE A 26 -30.60 10.07 -18.01
CA PHE A 26 -30.13 9.18 -19.07
C PHE A 26 -30.07 7.75 -18.53
N VAL A 27 -30.93 6.86 -19.02
CA VAL A 27 -31.03 5.47 -18.57
C VAL A 27 -30.26 4.57 -19.54
N CYS A 28 -29.23 3.90 -19.01
CA CYS A 28 -28.37 3.01 -19.77
C CYS A 28 -28.93 1.59 -19.78
N HIS A 29 -29.03 0.95 -20.96
CA HIS A 29 -29.35 -0.48 -21.03
C HIS A 29 -28.21 -1.38 -20.56
N CYS A 30 -26.94 -0.90 -20.65
CA CYS A 30 -25.74 -1.71 -20.40
C CYS A 30 -25.83 -3.08 -21.13
N GLY A 31 -26.25 -3.06 -22.38
CA GLY A 31 -26.62 -4.26 -23.15
C GLY A 31 -27.73 -5.04 -22.45
N ILE A 32 -27.52 -6.32 -22.22
CA ILE A 32 -28.48 -7.19 -21.53
C ILE A 32 -28.38 -7.11 -20.01
N ASN A 33 -27.33 -6.46 -19.45
CA ASN A 33 -27.11 -6.43 -18.01
C ASN A 33 -28.21 -5.66 -17.26
N ILE A 34 -28.67 -4.56 -17.80
CA ILE A 34 -29.81 -3.78 -17.28
C ILE A 34 -31.04 -4.08 -18.14
N GLY A 35 -30.96 -3.88 -19.47
CA GLY A 35 -32.08 -4.03 -20.37
C GLY A 35 -32.69 -5.42 -20.44
N GLY A 36 -31.97 -6.47 -20.06
CA GLY A 36 -32.49 -7.83 -19.95
C GLY A 36 -33.42 -8.06 -18.74
N VAL A 37 -33.30 -7.22 -17.71
CA VAL A 37 -34.04 -7.36 -16.44
C VAL A 37 -34.96 -6.17 -16.18
N VAL A 38 -34.49 -4.94 -16.34
CA VAL A 38 -35.26 -3.71 -16.14
C VAL A 38 -35.99 -3.35 -17.43
N LYS A 39 -37.25 -2.99 -17.33
CA LYS A 39 -38.07 -2.46 -18.45
C LYS A 39 -37.71 -0.98 -18.67
N VAL A 40 -36.55 -0.73 -19.29
CA VAL A 40 -35.97 0.61 -19.42
C VAL A 40 -36.93 1.64 -20.02
N PRO A 41 -37.71 1.35 -21.10
CA PRO A 41 -38.70 2.32 -21.63
C PRO A 41 -39.76 2.73 -20.59
N GLU A 42 -40.22 1.79 -19.75
CA GLU A 42 -41.18 2.08 -18.69
C GLU A 42 -40.56 3.00 -17.62
N VAL A 43 -39.31 2.73 -17.21
CA VAL A 43 -38.60 3.60 -16.29
C VAL A 43 -38.44 5.00 -16.85
N VAL A 44 -38.10 5.14 -18.15
CA VAL A 44 -37.97 6.45 -18.81
C VAL A 44 -39.26 7.25 -18.76
N GLU A 45 -40.37 6.62 -19.03
CA GLU A 45 -41.69 7.30 -18.96
C GLU A 45 -42.03 7.73 -17.51
N ARG A 46 -41.80 6.87 -16.54
CA ARG A 46 -42.09 7.17 -15.11
C ARG A 46 -41.23 8.30 -14.58
N VAL A 47 -39.94 8.32 -14.87
CA VAL A 47 -39.01 9.35 -14.34
C VAL A 47 -39.25 10.73 -14.95
N ARG A 48 -39.93 10.86 -16.07
CA ARG A 48 -40.34 12.15 -16.68
C ARG A 48 -41.26 12.96 -15.75
N ALA A 49 -42.03 12.26 -14.91
CA ALA A 49 -42.97 12.89 -14.00
C ALA A 49 -42.30 13.41 -12.70
N LEU A 50 -41.02 13.11 -12.48
CA LEU A 50 -40.32 13.54 -11.28
C LEU A 50 -40.10 15.07 -11.28
N PRO A 51 -40.14 15.70 -10.08
CA PRO A 51 -39.98 17.14 -9.97
C PRO A 51 -38.65 17.65 -10.55
N GLY A 52 -38.74 18.68 -11.41
CA GLY A 52 -37.56 19.30 -12.03
C GLY A 52 -36.98 18.55 -13.24
N VAL A 53 -37.51 17.38 -13.58
CA VAL A 53 -37.08 16.63 -14.77
C VAL A 53 -37.67 17.26 -16.01
N VAL A 54 -36.81 17.64 -16.96
CA VAL A 54 -37.22 18.27 -18.24
C VAL A 54 -36.87 17.41 -19.44
N ALA A 55 -36.00 16.41 -19.27
CA ALA A 55 -35.64 15.45 -20.29
C ALA A 55 -35.35 14.08 -19.66
N ALA A 56 -35.88 13.01 -20.27
CA ALA A 56 -35.50 11.64 -19.95
C ALA A 56 -35.31 10.84 -21.24
N ARG A 57 -34.16 10.19 -21.36
CA ARG A 57 -33.76 9.42 -22.56
C ARG A 57 -33.09 8.13 -22.13
N ASP A 58 -33.15 7.13 -22.96
CA ASP A 58 -32.36 5.90 -22.80
C ASP A 58 -31.39 5.72 -23.96
N TYR A 59 -30.35 4.95 -23.69
CA TYR A 59 -29.39 4.55 -24.70
C TYR A 59 -28.70 3.22 -24.33
N GLN A 60 -28.31 2.47 -25.38
CA GLN A 60 -27.72 1.14 -25.20
C GLN A 60 -26.47 1.16 -24.31
N TYR A 61 -25.56 2.15 -24.48
CA TYR A 61 -24.32 2.34 -23.74
C TYR A 61 -24.03 3.82 -23.53
N CYS A 62 -24.58 4.41 -22.46
CA CYS A 62 -24.37 5.85 -22.16
C CYS A 62 -22.89 6.23 -21.99
N CYS A 63 -22.03 5.28 -21.59
CA CYS A 63 -20.58 5.49 -21.42
C CYS A 63 -19.80 5.52 -22.75
N SER A 64 -20.38 5.07 -23.87
CA SER A 64 -19.76 5.16 -25.20
C SER A 64 -19.73 6.59 -25.73
N ASP A 65 -18.88 6.88 -26.71
CA ASP A 65 -18.81 8.21 -27.33
C ASP A 65 -20.16 8.70 -27.88
N PRO A 66 -20.95 7.86 -28.61
CA PRO A 66 -22.31 8.25 -29.02
C PRO A 66 -23.23 8.55 -27.83
N GLY A 67 -23.16 7.74 -26.75
CA GLY A 67 -23.95 7.98 -25.54
C GLY A 67 -23.59 9.28 -24.84
N GLN A 68 -22.30 9.60 -24.73
CA GLN A 68 -21.82 10.87 -24.19
C GLN A 68 -22.24 12.06 -25.09
N ASN A 69 -22.27 11.89 -26.41
CA ASN A 69 -22.77 12.91 -27.34
C ASN A 69 -24.25 13.21 -27.10
N ILE A 70 -25.09 12.17 -26.93
CA ILE A 70 -26.51 12.34 -26.60
C ILE A 70 -26.67 13.16 -25.31
N ILE A 71 -25.85 12.89 -24.29
CA ILE A 71 -25.87 13.66 -23.03
C ILE A 71 -25.55 15.13 -23.32
N ARG A 72 -24.44 15.44 -24.04
CA ARG A 72 -24.02 16.80 -24.37
C ARG A 72 -25.08 17.55 -25.16
N GLU A 73 -25.56 16.99 -26.26
CA GLU A 73 -26.60 17.58 -27.10
C GLU A 73 -27.87 17.87 -26.33
N THR A 74 -28.27 16.97 -25.43
CA THR A 74 -29.47 17.18 -24.61
C THR A 74 -29.25 18.29 -23.58
N ILE A 75 -28.08 18.39 -22.98
CA ILE A 75 -27.72 19.50 -22.07
C ILE A 75 -27.88 20.84 -22.77
N GLU A 76 -27.29 20.96 -23.96
CA GLU A 76 -27.33 22.21 -24.75
C GLU A 76 -28.75 22.55 -25.22
N LYS A 77 -29.46 21.57 -25.80
CA LYS A 77 -30.80 21.75 -26.36
C LYS A 77 -31.83 22.12 -25.30
N GLU A 78 -31.83 21.37 -24.19
CA GLU A 78 -32.86 21.52 -23.15
C GLU A 78 -32.41 22.52 -22.04
N GLY A 79 -31.21 23.07 -22.10
CA GLY A 79 -30.67 23.99 -21.11
C GLY A 79 -30.64 23.36 -19.71
N LEU A 80 -30.10 22.15 -19.62
CA LEU A 80 -30.05 21.41 -18.34
C LEU A 80 -29.08 22.09 -17.37
N SER A 81 -29.40 22.06 -16.09
CA SER A 81 -28.54 22.49 -15.02
C SER A 81 -27.98 21.33 -14.19
N ARG A 82 -28.58 20.16 -14.31
CA ARG A 82 -28.20 18.93 -13.58
C ARG A 82 -28.43 17.71 -14.46
N VAL A 83 -27.65 16.64 -14.17
CA VAL A 83 -27.72 15.39 -14.93
C VAL A 83 -27.74 14.20 -13.97
N VAL A 84 -28.62 13.23 -14.24
CA VAL A 84 -28.59 11.89 -13.61
C VAL A 84 -28.34 10.87 -14.71
N VAL A 85 -27.33 10.03 -14.53
CA VAL A 85 -27.09 8.88 -15.41
C VAL A 85 -27.39 7.60 -14.66
N ALA A 86 -28.48 6.95 -14.99
CA ALA A 86 -28.88 5.67 -14.42
C ALA A 86 -28.19 4.52 -15.19
N CYS A 87 -27.16 3.94 -14.59
CA CYS A 87 -26.31 2.95 -15.26
C CYS A 87 -25.62 1.99 -14.26
N CYS A 88 -24.42 1.52 -14.60
CA CYS A 88 -23.56 0.73 -13.72
C CYS A 88 -22.95 1.56 -12.57
N SER A 89 -22.10 0.91 -11.76
CA SER A 89 -21.45 1.54 -10.61
C SER A 89 -20.76 2.86 -10.97
N PRO A 90 -20.91 3.91 -10.14
CA PRO A 90 -20.19 5.19 -10.30
C PRO A 90 -18.68 5.02 -10.36
N THR A 91 -18.10 4.04 -9.64
CA THR A 91 -16.66 3.72 -9.66
C THR A 91 -16.09 3.49 -11.06
N LEU A 92 -16.92 3.05 -12.01
CA LEU A 92 -16.50 2.74 -13.38
C LEU A 92 -16.50 3.98 -14.28
N HIS A 93 -17.60 4.75 -14.30
CA HIS A 93 -17.83 5.75 -15.35
C HIS A 93 -18.25 7.15 -14.84
N GLU A 94 -18.27 7.39 -13.54
CA GLU A 94 -18.62 8.72 -13.01
C GLU A 94 -17.75 9.82 -13.60
N LYS A 95 -16.43 9.60 -13.66
CA LYS A 95 -15.48 10.55 -14.27
C LYS A 95 -15.76 10.78 -15.76
N THR A 96 -16.23 9.76 -16.48
CA THR A 96 -16.61 9.87 -17.90
C THR A 96 -17.80 10.79 -18.07
N PHE A 97 -18.85 10.59 -17.27
CA PHE A 97 -20.06 11.42 -17.34
C PHE A 97 -19.82 12.86 -16.85
N ARG A 98 -19.05 13.02 -15.78
CA ARG A 98 -18.62 14.36 -15.29
C ARG A 98 -17.85 15.14 -16.38
N LYS A 99 -16.95 14.46 -17.13
CA LYS A 99 -16.27 15.07 -18.28
C LYS A 99 -17.22 15.45 -19.40
N ALA A 100 -18.19 14.61 -19.73
CA ALA A 100 -19.19 14.91 -20.74
C ALA A 100 -20.05 16.13 -20.35
N CYS A 101 -20.48 16.22 -19.08
CA CYS A 101 -21.20 17.37 -18.55
C CYS A 101 -20.35 18.65 -18.56
N ALA A 102 -19.08 18.57 -18.16
CA ALA A 102 -18.16 19.71 -18.20
C ALA A 102 -17.93 20.24 -19.62
N ALA A 103 -17.80 19.35 -20.61
CA ALA A 103 -17.68 19.71 -22.02
C ALA A 103 -18.92 20.44 -22.58
N ALA A 104 -20.11 20.20 -21.98
CA ALA A 104 -21.35 20.89 -22.31
C ALA A 104 -21.67 22.09 -21.38
N GLY A 105 -20.68 22.56 -20.57
CA GLY A 105 -20.79 23.76 -19.75
C GLY A 105 -21.49 23.58 -18.40
N ILE A 106 -21.81 22.35 -17.97
CA ILE A 106 -22.32 22.07 -16.62
C ILE A 106 -21.16 21.78 -15.66
N ASN A 107 -21.23 22.30 -14.44
CA ASN A 107 -20.27 21.93 -13.40
C ASN A 107 -20.25 20.41 -13.19
N PRO A 108 -19.09 19.72 -13.21
CA PRO A 108 -18.99 18.27 -13.16
C PRO A 108 -19.71 17.63 -11.96
N TYR A 109 -19.80 18.37 -10.85
CA TYR A 109 -20.41 17.91 -9.59
C TYR A 109 -21.94 18.10 -9.53
N MET A 110 -22.53 18.57 -10.64
CA MET A 110 -23.96 18.57 -10.88
C MET A 110 -24.42 17.33 -11.67
N CYS A 111 -23.52 16.35 -11.81
CA CYS A 111 -23.79 15.06 -12.44
C CYS A 111 -23.70 13.94 -11.39
N GLU A 112 -24.79 13.19 -11.24
CA GLU A 112 -24.88 12.06 -10.32
C GLU A 112 -25.17 10.77 -11.08
N VAL A 113 -24.70 9.64 -10.52
CA VAL A 113 -24.90 8.31 -11.11
C VAL A 113 -25.84 7.48 -10.23
N ALA A 114 -26.96 7.05 -10.80
CA ALA A 114 -27.88 6.08 -10.20
C ALA A 114 -27.46 4.65 -10.56
N ASN A 115 -27.02 3.86 -9.57
CA ASN A 115 -26.55 2.50 -9.81
C ASN A 115 -27.72 1.51 -9.95
N ILE A 116 -28.20 1.29 -11.17
CA ILE A 116 -29.30 0.38 -11.48
C ILE A 116 -28.81 -0.98 -12.05
N ARG A 117 -27.50 -1.25 -12.02
CA ARG A 117 -26.94 -2.54 -12.40
C ARG A 117 -26.59 -3.37 -11.16
N GLU A 118 -25.53 -3.03 -10.45
CA GLU A 118 -25.03 -3.78 -9.29
C GLU A 118 -26.02 -3.77 -8.12
N GLN A 119 -26.73 -2.67 -7.92
CA GLN A 119 -27.71 -2.53 -6.82
C GLN A 119 -29.14 -2.92 -7.21
N CYS A 120 -29.41 -3.17 -8.49
CA CYS A 120 -30.73 -3.48 -8.99
C CYS A 120 -30.75 -4.73 -9.89
N SER A 121 -30.40 -4.63 -11.17
CA SER A 121 -30.60 -5.70 -12.16
C SER A 121 -29.79 -6.97 -11.85
N TRP A 122 -28.66 -6.89 -11.18
CA TRP A 122 -27.86 -8.07 -10.80
C TRP A 122 -28.36 -8.79 -9.54
N VAL A 123 -29.10 -8.10 -8.67
CA VAL A 123 -29.57 -8.64 -7.39
C VAL A 123 -31.08 -8.84 -7.31
N THR A 124 -31.83 -8.37 -8.31
CA THR A 124 -33.30 -8.50 -8.40
C THR A 124 -33.66 -9.22 -9.69
N LYS A 125 -34.18 -10.45 -9.59
CA LYS A 125 -34.45 -11.33 -10.76
C LYS A 125 -35.80 -11.05 -11.40
N ASP A 126 -36.79 -10.69 -10.59
CA ASP A 126 -38.12 -10.35 -11.08
C ASP A 126 -38.07 -9.01 -11.80
N ARG A 127 -38.64 -8.98 -13.01
CA ARG A 127 -38.54 -7.80 -13.89
C ARG A 127 -39.38 -6.63 -13.43
N ASP A 128 -40.53 -6.87 -12.82
CA ASP A 128 -41.40 -5.81 -12.34
C ASP A 128 -40.79 -5.17 -11.08
N GLN A 129 -40.37 -5.99 -10.12
CA GLN A 129 -39.66 -5.53 -8.95
C GLN A 129 -38.35 -4.81 -9.29
N ALA A 130 -37.59 -5.29 -10.28
CA ALA A 130 -36.36 -4.63 -10.71
C ALA A 130 -36.66 -3.28 -11.38
N THR A 131 -37.79 -3.17 -12.11
CA THR A 131 -38.21 -1.92 -12.74
C THR A 131 -38.64 -0.89 -11.70
N ASP A 132 -39.42 -1.29 -10.69
CA ASP A 132 -39.80 -0.44 -9.56
C ASP A 132 -38.58 0.02 -8.80
N LYS A 133 -37.69 -0.90 -8.42
CA LYS A 133 -36.44 -0.58 -7.73
C LYS A 133 -35.52 0.36 -8.53
N ALA A 134 -35.46 0.19 -9.84
CA ALA A 134 -34.70 1.10 -10.70
C ALA A 134 -35.27 2.52 -10.67
N PHE A 135 -36.60 2.64 -10.71
CA PHE A 135 -37.30 3.91 -10.55
C PHE A 135 -36.99 4.56 -9.20
N ASP A 136 -37.08 3.83 -8.08
CA ASP A 136 -36.83 4.34 -6.74
C ASP A 136 -35.37 4.85 -6.61
N ILE A 137 -34.39 4.07 -7.10
CA ILE A 137 -32.98 4.48 -7.09
C ILE A 137 -32.78 5.77 -7.90
N ILE A 138 -33.45 5.91 -9.03
CA ILE A 138 -33.38 7.12 -9.86
C ILE A 138 -34.06 8.29 -9.14
N ALA A 139 -35.24 8.09 -8.56
CA ALA A 139 -35.97 9.12 -7.84
C ALA A 139 -35.15 9.68 -6.66
N MET A 140 -34.56 8.80 -5.86
CA MET A 140 -33.61 9.19 -4.81
C MET A 140 -32.43 10.01 -5.35
N THR A 141 -31.87 9.59 -6.49
CA THR A 141 -30.73 10.30 -7.11
C THR A 141 -31.15 11.66 -7.66
N VAL A 142 -32.37 11.79 -8.18
CA VAL A 142 -32.95 13.07 -8.62
C VAL A 142 -33.13 14.02 -7.45
N ALA A 143 -33.69 13.55 -6.33
CA ALA A 143 -33.84 14.34 -5.11
C ALA A 143 -32.47 14.83 -4.60
N ARG A 144 -31.47 13.97 -4.64
CA ARG A 144 -30.09 14.33 -4.25
C ARG A 144 -29.51 15.41 -5.17
N VAL A 145 -29.51 15.18 -6.49
CA VAL A 145 -28.90 16.11 -7.45
C VAL A 145 -29.62 17.46 -7.49
N ALA A 146 -30.91 17.48 -7.19
CA ALA A 146 -31.69 18.72 -7.11
C ALA A 146 -31.10 19.70 -6.04
N ASN A 147 -30.53 19.15 -4.97
CA ASN A 147 -29.91 19.91 -3.88
C ASN A 147 -28.38 20.09 -4.03
N SER A 148 -27.78 19.55 -5.10
CA SER A 148 -26.34 19.69 -5.30
C SER A 148 -25.97 21.12 -5.70
N GLU A 149 -24.79 21.56 -5.23
CA GLU A 149 -24.19 22.86 -5.54
C GLU A 149 -22.97 22.70 -6.45
N PRO A 150 -22.65 23.69 -7.28
CA PRO A 150 -21.44 23.69 -8.06
C PRO A 150 -20.20 23.63 -7.16
N LEU A 151 -19.36 22.64 -7.34
CA LEU A 151 -18.11 22.53 -6.59
C LEU A 151 -16.91 22.78 -7.51
N VAL A 152 -15.86 23.37 -6.93
CA VAL A 152 -14.58 23.58 -7.61
C VAL A 152 -13.53 22.72 -6.94
N ALA A 153 -12.85 21.90 -7.73
CA ALA A 153 -11.74 21.09 -7.25
C ALA A 153 -10.58 22.03 -6.83
N ALA A 154 -10.04 21.80 -5.63
CA ALA A 154 -8.88 22.56 -5.18
C ALA A 154 -7.62 21.96 -5.80
N GLY A 155 -6.81 22.78 -6.46
CA GLY A 155 -5.47 22.44 -6.93
C GLY A 155 -4.49 22.52 -5.76
N VAL A 156 -3.70 21.45 -5.55
CA VAL A 156 -2.58 21.44 -4.61
C VAL A 156 -1.30 21.38 -5.44
N PRO A 157 -0.43 22.41 -5.40
CA PRO A 157 0.82 22.41 -6.17
C PRO A 157 1.70 21.23 -5.73
N VAL A 158 2.50 20.70 -6.65
CA VAL A 158 3.33 19.51 -6.39
C VAL A 158 4.79 19.87 -6.30
N THR A 159 5.41 19.60 -5.15
CA THR A 159 6.86 19.65 -4.97
C THR A 159 7.51 18.51 -5.77
N LYS A 160 8.35 18.85 -6.76
CA LYS A 160 8.95 17.91 -7.73
C LYS A 160 10.13 17.12 -7.14
N ARG A 161 9.95 16.61 -5.92
CA ARG A 161 10.95 15.85 -5.17
C ARG A 161 10.29 14.70 -4.42
N ALA A 162 10.96 13.56 -4.32
CA ALA A 162 10.50 12.41 -3.54
C ALA A 162 11.40 12.17 -2.32
N LEU A 163 10.82 11.56 -1.27
CA LEU A 163 11.54 10.97 -0.15
C LEU A 163 11.45 9.46 -0.22
N VAL A 164 12.57 8.78 -0.01
CA VAL A 164 12.62 7.32 0.14
C VAL A 164 13.21 7.01 1.53
N ILE A 165 12.48 6.27 2.36
CA ILE A 165 12.86 5.94 3.74
C ILE A 165 13.35 4.50 3.82
N GLY A 166 14.65 4.32 4.01
CA GLY A 166 15.39 3.06 4.01
C GLY A 166 16.18 2.85 2.73
N ALA A 167 17.51 2.68 2.85
CA ALA A 167 18.41 2.42 1.73
C ALA A 167 18.84 0.95 1.64
N GLY A 168 17.91 0.03 1.89
CA GLY A 168 18.00 -1.35 1.42
C GLY A 168 17.74 -1.45 -0.08
N LEU A 169 17.72 -2.67 -0.63
CA LEU A 169 17.52 -2.90 -2.06
C LEU A 169 16.25 -2.21 -2.62
N ALA A 170 15.14 -2.26 -1.87
CA ALA A 170 13.88 -1.62 -2.28
C ALA A 170 14.03 -0.10 -2.42
N GLY A 171 14.63 0.54 -1.42
CA GLY A 171 14.81 1.99 -1.43
C GLY A 171 15.83 2.46 -2.45
N ILE A 172 16.92 1.73 -2.63
CA ILE A 172 17.91 2.00 -3.69
C ILE A 172 17.25 1.92 -5.07
N GLN A 173 16.48 0.85 -5.35
CA GLN A 173 15.77 0.71 -6.62
C GLN A 173 14.76 1.84 -6.83
N ALA A 174 13.97 2.17 -5.81
CA ALA A 174 12.99 3.26 -5.91
C ALA A 174 13.67 4.61 -6.16
N ALA A 175 14.78 4.90 -5.47
CA ALA A 175 15.54 6.13 -5.66
C ALA A 175 16.14 6.22 -7.08
N LEU A 176 16.68 5.12 -7.61
CA LEU A 176 17.19 5.04 -8.97
C LEU A 176 16.11 5.32 -10.01
N ASP A 177 14.97 4.65 -9.91
CA ASP A 177 13.88 4.79 -10.88
C ASP A 177 13.35 6.23 -10.90
N ILE A 178 13.17 6.86 -9.73
CA ILE A 178 12.68 8.24 -9.62
C ILE A 178 13.71 9.24 -10.14
N ALA A 179 14.99 9.07 -9.76
CA ALA A 179 16.05 9.98 -10.16
C ALA A 179 16.39 9.89 -11.66
N ASN A 180 16.36 8.68 -12.23
CA ASN A 180 16.55 8.44 -13.67
C ASN A 180 15.40 9.02 -14.50
N ALA A 181 14.19 9.10 -13.94
CA ALA A 181 13.07 9.83 -14.56
C ALA A 181 13.17 11.36 -14.48
N GLY A 182 14.22 11.91 -13.84
CA GLY A 182 14.54 13.32 -13.84
C GLY A 182 14.14 14.08 -12.57
N TYR A 183 13.63 13.40 -11.52
CA TYR A 183 13.19 14.06 -10.28
C TYR A 183 14.22 13.94 -9.17
N GLU A 184 14.30 14.98 -8.34
CA GLU A 184 15.13 14.95 -7.13
C GLU A 184 14.59 13.93 -6.13
N THR A 185 15.50 13.22 -5.48
CA THR A 185 15.15 12.17 -4.51
C THR A 185 16.02 12.29 -3.28
N VAL A 186 15.40 12.35 -2.11
CA VAL A 186 16.08 12.25 -0.81
C VAL A 186 15.99 10.81 -0.36
N LEU A 187 17.13 10.14 -0.21
CA LEU A 187 17.24 8.75 0.27
C LEU A 187 17.80 8.75 1.70
N VAL A 188 16.99 8.33 2.68
CA VAL A 188 17.34 8.36 4.10
C VAL A 188 17.60 6.94 4.60
N GLU A 189 18.73 6.73 5.30
CA GLU A 189 19.11 5.46 5.89
C GLU A 189 19.55 5.66 7.35
N LYS A 190 18.99 4.88 8.27
CA LYS A 190 19.30 4.96 9.71
C LYS A 190 20.69 4.43 10.06
N GLU A 191 21.19 3.48 9.26
CA GLU A 191 22.52 2.89 9.42
C GLU A 191 23.59 3.75 8.73
N PRO A 192 24.85 3.65 9.14
CA PRO A 192 25.95 4.36 8.47
C PRO A 192 26.24 3.84 7.06
N SER A 193 25.81 2.61 6.73
CA SER A 193 26.01 1.96 5.44
C SER A 193 24.67 1.60 4.79
N ILE A 194 24.62 1.61 3.45
CA ILE A 194 23.45 1.27 2.66
C ILE A 194 23.52 -0.17 2.12
N GLY A 195 22.40 -0.73 1.61
CA GLY A 195 22.32 -2.08 1.07
C GLY A 195 21.44 -3.03 1.88
N GLY A 196 21.18 -2.72 3.15
CA GLY A 196 20.27 -3.49 4.02
C GLY A 196 20.66 -4.96 4.18
N HIS A 197 19.69 -5.86 4.13
CA HIS A 197 19.92 -7.31 4.29
C HIS A 197 20.76 -7.90 3.14
N VAL A 198 20.64 -7.38 1.92
CA VAL A 198 21.37 -7.92 0.75
C VAL A 198 22.88 -7.78 0.94
N ALA A 199 23.34 -6.71 1.57
CA ALA A 199 24.77 -6.51 1.90
C ALA A 199 25.36 -7.58 2.83
N ARG A 200 24.52 -8.40 3.47
CA ARG A 200 24.92 -9.46 4.41
C ARG A 200 24.87 -10.86 3.79
N LEU A 201 24.43 -10.98 2.53
CA LEU A 201 24.34 -12.25 1.82
C LEU A 201 25.64 -12.58 1.08
N ALA A 202 26.00 -13.87 1.02
CA ALA A 202 27.10 -14.36 0.19
C ALA A 202 26.69 -14.40 -1.30
N SER A 203 25.50 -14.93 -1.54
CA SER A 203 24.94 -15.04 -2.91
C SER A 203 23.42 -15.00 -2.87
N VAL A 204 22.80 -14.88 -4.04
CA VAL A 204 21.35 -14.90 -4.24
C VAL A 204 20.91 -16.17 -4.97
N PHE A 205 19.68 -16.60 -4.75
CA PHE A 205 19.06 -17.67 -5.52
C PHE A 205 18.23 -17.08 -6.69
N PRO A 206 17.96 -17.83 -7.77
CA PRO A 206 18.34 -19.23 -8.01
C PRO A 206 19.70 -19.40 -8.72
N ASN A 207 20.35 -18.34 -9.15
CA ASN A 207 21.51 -18.37 -10.05
C ASN A 207 22.88 -18.31 -9.33
N PHE A 208 22.90 -18.20 -8.01
CA PHE A 208 24.11 -18.08 -7.17
C PHE A 208 24.97 -16.83 -7.43
N ASP A 209 24.41 -15.79 -8.06
CA ASP A 209 25.12 -14.52 -8.23
C ASP A 209 25.60 -14.01 -6.88
N LYS A 210 26.79 -13.42 -6.86
CA LYS A 210 27.31 -12.81 -5.64
C LYS A 210 26.50 -11.58 -5.29
N ALA A 211 25.93 -11.58 -4.09
CA ALA A 211 25.07 -10.50 -3.61
C ALA A 211 25.79 -9.14 -3.60
N GLN A 212 27.09 -9.14 -3.24
CA GLN A 212 27.91 -7.94 -3.22
C GLN A 212 28.09 -7.33 -4.61
N GLU A 213 28.39 -8.13 -5.64
CA GLU A 213 28.59 -7.64 -7.00
C GLU A 213 27.31 -7.00 -7.56
N MET A 214 26.15 -7.65 -7.33
CA MET A 214 24.84 -7.11 -7.69
C MET A 214 24.55 -5.79 -6.97
N LEU A 215 24.86 -5.72 -5.68
CA LEU A 215 24.63 -4.53 -4.87
C LEU A 215 25.57 -3.39 -5.27
N ASP A 216 26.86 -3.66 -5.45
CA ASP A 216 27.88 -2.66 -5.80
C ASP A 216 27.55 -1.94 -7.12
N ALA A 217 26.95 -2.65 -8.09
CA ALA A 217 26.49 -2.02 -9.33
C ALA A 217 25.43 -0.93 -9.04
N LYS A 218 24.42 -1.26 -8.23
CA LYS A 218 23.35 -0.31 -7.84
C LYS A 218 23.86 0.80 -6.91
N LEU A 219 24.84 0.50 -6.04
CA LEU A 219 25.46 1.51 -5.15
C LEU A 219 26.25 2.53 -5.96
N ARG A 220 27.05 2.09 -6.93
CA ARG A 220 27.77 3.01 -7.83
C ARG A 220 26.80 3.91 -8.59
N GLU A 221 25.69 3.35 -9.08
CA GLU A 221 24.69 4.12 -9.80
C GLU A 221 24.03 5.16 -8.90
N VAL A 222 23.49 4.77 -7.76
CA VAL A 222 22.76 5.68 -6.85
C VAL A 222 23.65 6.78 -6.27
N CYS A 223 24.91 6.45 -5.91
CA CYS A 223 25.86 7.43 -5.41
C CYS A 223 26.40 8.37 -6.51
N GLY A 224 26.38 7.94 -7.78
CA GLY A 224 26.80 8.75 -8.93
C GLY A 224 25.72 9.73 -9.43
N LEU A 225 24.47 9.53 -9.05
CA LEU A 225 23.36 10.38 -9.51
C LEU A 225 23.26 11.69 -8.70
N ARG A 226 23.52 12.82 -9.35
CA ARG A 226 23.41 14.17 -8.71
C ARG A 226 22.01 14.47 -8.16
N ARG A 227 20.98 13.81 -8.68
CA ARG A 227 19.58 13.99 -8.24
C ARG A 227 19.24 13.21 -6.99
N VAL A 228 20.13 12.34 -6.50
CA VAL A 228 19.93 11.61 -5.26
C VAL A 228 20.72 12.26 -4.14
N LYS A 229 20.01 12.80 -3.15
CA LYS A 229 20.57 13.26 -1.87
C LYS A 229 20.53 12.10 -0.89
N LEU A 230 21.67 11.44 -0.70
CA LEU A 230 21.79 10.33 0.25
C LEU A 230 22.13 10.84 1.66
N LEU A 231 21.33 10.45 2.65
CA LEU A 231 21.50 10.78 4.08
C LEU A 231 21.62 9.47 4.87
N THR A 232 22.85 9.04 5.17
CA THR A 232 23.13 7.90 6.05
C THR A 232 23.24 8.33 7.50
N GLY A 233 23.11 7.39 8.47
CA GLY A 233 23.08 7.67 9.90
C GLY A 233 21.95 8.63 10.27
N SER A 234 20.87 8.64 9.50
CA SER A 234 19.81 9.64 9.55
C SER A 234 18.44 8.99 9.68
N GLU A 235 17.54 9.60 10.43
CA GLU A 235 16.18 9.10 10.64
C GLU A 235 15.13 10.20 10.44
N VAL A 236 13.99 9.84 9.89
CA VAL A 236 12.83 10.73 9.80
C VAL A 236 12.19 10.83 11.17
N VAL A 237 12.12 12.05 11.72
CA VAL A 237 11.55 12.32 13.05
C VAL A 237 10.15 12.91 12.99
N GLU A 238 9.80 13.58 11.89
CA GLU A 238 8.45 14.14 11.70
C GLU A 238 8.13 14.29 10.23
N VAL A 239 6.86 14.07 9.90
CA VAL A 239 6.27 14.41 8.60
C VAL A 239 4.97 15.15 8.84
N SER A 240 4.83 16.30 8.21
CA SER A 240 3.62 17.11 8.21
C SER A 240 3.24 17.50 6.78
N GLY A 241 2.09 18.14 6.60
CA GLY A 241 1.60 18.49 5.27
C GLY A 241 0.77 17.39 4.63
N GLN A 242 0.77 17.31 3.30
CA GLN A 242 -0.16 16.48 2.52
C GLN A 242 0.49 16.01 1.22
N ILE A 243 -0.17 15.08 0.52
CA ILE A 243 0.24 14.64 -0.82
C ILE A 243 0.50 15.86 -1.72
N GLY A 244 1.63 15.82 -2.42
CA GLY A 244 2.14 16.95 -3.21
C GLY A 244 3.06 17.89 -2.42
N ASN A 245 2.86 18.06 -1.10
CA ASN A 245 3.61 19.00 -0.26
C ASN A 245 3.77 18.48 1.16
N PHE A 246 4.65 17.51 1.34
CA PHE A 246 5.10 17.09 2.66
C PHE A 246 6.30 17.90 3.10
N LYS A 247 6.30 18.27 4.38
CA LYS A 247 7.42 18.83 5.10
C LYS A 247 7.97 17.75 6.02
N VAL A 248 9.21 17.35 5.79
CA VAL A 248 9.85 16.24 6.47
C VAL A 248 11.05 16.73 7.28
N ARG A 249 11.07 16.42 8.55
CA ARG A 249 12.18 16.71 9.43
C ARG A 249 13.03 15.44 9.62
N ILE A 250 14.32 15.55 9.33
CA ILE A 250 15.29 14.46 9.34
C ILE A 250 16.38 14.81 10.34
N ARG A 251 16.64 13.90 11.28
CA ARG A 251 17.71 14.02 12.28
C ARG A 251 18.87 13.12 11.90
N ARG A 252 20.07 13.68 11.83
CA ARG A 252 21.31 12.93 11.70
C ARG A 252 21.84 12.56 13.07
N LYS A 253 22.12 11.27 13.29
CA LYS A 253 22.75 10.80 14.52
C LYS A 253 24.18 11.31 14.58
N PRO A 254 24.70 11.69 15.78
CA PRO A 254 26.10 12.04 15.94
C PRO A 254 26.96 10.86 15.50
N THR A 255 27.99 11.13 14.70
CA THR A 255 28.97 10.12 14.34
C THR A 255 29.80 9.89 15.59
N GLN A 256 29.66 8.75 16.27
CA GLN A 256 30.57 8.38 17.37
C GLN A 256 31.95 8.21 16.76
N ALA A 257 32.80 9.23 16.91
CA ALA A 257 34.22 9.06 16.75
C ALA A 257 34.68 8.10 17.86
N GLN A 258 35.38 7.02 17.49
CA GLN A 258 35.93 6.07 18.44
C GLN A 258 36.79 6.84 19.46
N GLY A 259 36.33 6.95 20.71
CA GLY A 259 37.10 7.49 21.83
C GLY A 259 36.57 8.75 22.50
N SER A 260 35.44 9.34 22.13
CA SER A 260 34.85 10.46 22.88
C SER A 260 33.74 9.98 23.82
N VAL A 261 33.91 10.25 25.09
CA VAL A 261 32.85 10.12 26.11
C VAL A 261 31.80 11.20 25.82
N PRO A 262 30.48 10.89 25.81
CA PRO A 262 29.47 11.93 25.62
C PRO A 262 29.46 12.88 26.81
N ASP A 263 29.80 14.15 26.60
CA ASP A 263 29.83 15.18 27.66
C ASP A 263 28.47 15.81 27.97
N SER A 264 27.39 15.38 27.32
CA SER A 264 26.01 15.75 27.73
C SER A 264 24.94 14.86 27.09
N PRO A 265 23.76 14.68 27.75
CA PRO A 265 22.63 13.94 27.18
C PRO A 265 21.90 14.67 26.03
N ASP A 266 22.39 15.82 25.60
CA ASP A 266 21.73 16.73 24.66
C ASP A 266 22.62 17.11 23.46
N ASP A 267 23.44 16.19 22.96
CA ASP A 267 24.07 16.35 21.65
C ASP A 267 23.01 16.19 20.56
N GLY A 268 22.24 17.26 20.42
CA GLY A 268 21.19 17.40 19.42
C GLY A 268 21.75 17.16 18.02
N GLY A 269 21.51 15.95 17.48
CA GLY A 269 21.91 15.64 16.11
C GLY A 269 21.39 16.72 15.16
N GLN A 270 22.18 17.08 14.15
CA GLN A 270 21.82 18.08 13.16
C GLN A 270 20.48 17.72 12.51
N GLU A 271 19.46 18.55 12.71
CA GLU A 271 18.17 18.42 12.05
C GLU A 271 18.15 19.19 10.73
N THR A 272 17.60 18.58 9.71
CA THR A 272 17.37 19.21 8.40
C THR A 272 15.90 19.06 8.01
N GLU A 273 15.40 20.01 7.27
CA GLU A 273 14.03 20.02 6.76
C GLU A 273 14.03 19.86 5.25
N GLU A 274 13.20 18.95 4.74
CA GLU A 274 13.04 18.69 3.31
C GLU A 274 11.56 18.83 2.92
N LEU A 275 11.32 19.48 1.76
CA LEU A 275 10.01 19.54 1.12
C LEU A 275 9.95 18.48 0.02
N VAL A 276 8.91 17.64 0.03
CA VAL A 276 8.75 16.55 -0.94
C VAL A 276 7.28 16.35 -1.33
N GLY A 277 7.04 15.93 -2.57
CA GLY A 277 5.68 15.67 -3.08
C GLY A 277 5.15 14.27 -2.78
N ALA A 278 6.04 13.30 -2.55
CA ALA A 278 5.68 11.91 -2.31
C ALA A 278 6.73 11.20 -1.45
N ILE A 279 6.31 10.14 -0.73
CA ILE A 279 7.14 9.39 0.22
C ILE A 279 7.04 7.89 -0.07
N VAL A 280 8.18 7.21 -0.20
CA VAL A 280 8.28 5.76 -0.34
C VAL A 280 8.76 5.16 0.98
N MET A 281 7.96 4.27 1.55
CA MET A 281 8.29 3.48 2.74
C MET A 281 9.04 2.22 2.32
N ALA A 282 10.35 2.16 2.54
CA ALA A 282 11.22 1.02 2.22
C ALA A 282 11.97 0.51 3.46
N THR A 283 11.31 0.55 4.63
CA THR A 283 11.91 0.32 5.95
C THR A 283 12.30 -1.13 6.24
N GLY A 284 11.97 -2.06 5.33
CA GLY A 284 12.45 -3.45 5.38
C GLY A 284 11.80 -4.28 6.50
N HIS A 285 12.52 -5.33 6.93
CA HIS A 285 12.13 -6.29 7.96
C HIS A 285 13.31 -6.57 8.89
N GLU A 286 13.04 -7.27 9.99
CA GLU A 286 14.04 -7.89 10.86
C GLU A 286 13.87 -9.40 10.88
N LEU A 287 14.89 -10.15 11.31
CA LEU A 287 14.72 -11.56 11.65
C LEU A 287 14.31 -11.68 13.13
N MET A 288 13.36 -12.57 13.40
CA MET A 288 13.03 -12.90 14.78
C MET A 288 14.29 -13.38 15.52
N PRO A 289 14.61 -12.85 16.70
CA PRO A 289 15.79 -13.27 17.44
C PRO A 289 15.79 -14.76 17.77
N VAL A 290 16.90 -15.47 17.54
CA VAL A 290 17.04 -16.91 17.82
C VAL A 290 16.77 -17.25 19.29
N SER A 291 17.02 -16.33 20.22
CA SER A 291 16.76 -16.47 21.66
C SER A 291 15.27 -16.66 22.00
N ARG A 292 14.35 -16.32 21.10
CA ARG A 292 12.92 -16.59 21.27
C ARG A 292 12.57 -18.08 21.14
N LEU A 293 13.41 -18.86 20.45
CA LEU A 293 13.21 -20.29 20.24
C LEU A 293 14.12 -21.12 21.16
N ARG A 294 13.91 -20.99 22.48
CA ARG A 294 14.70 -21.71 23.49
C ARG A 294 14.65 -23.22 23.31
N GLN A 295 13.52 -23.77 22.87
CA GLN A 295 13.37 -25.18 22.55
C GLN A 295 14.29 -25.65 21.42
N TYR A 296 14.81 -24.75 20.61
CA TYR A 296 15.79 -25.03 19.56
C TYR A 296 17.24 -24.69 20.00
N GLY A 297 17.48 -24.44 21.28
CA GLY A 297 18.80 -24.08 21.77
C GLY A 297 19.30 -22.70 21.32
N GLY A 298 18.40 -21.89 20.75
CA GLY A 298 18.72 -20.57 20.22
C GLY A 298 19.32 -19.62 21.28
N GLY A 299 20.51 -19.09 21.01
CA GLY A 299 21.26 -18.24 21.93
C GLY A 299 21.91 -18.97 23.12
N GLN A 300 21.73 -20.29 23.27
CA GLN A 300 22.32 -21.13 24.34
C GLN A 300 23.37 -22.10 23.80
N VAL A 301 23.15 -22.65 22.62
CA VAL A 301 24.06 -23.57 21.96
C VAL A 301 24.84 -22.82 20.88
N PRO A 302 26.18 -22.70 20.97
CA PRO A 302 26.97 -21.92 20.01
C PRO A 302 26.82 -22.36 18.56
N ASP A 303 26.63 -23.66 18.33
CA ASP A 303 26.48 -24.26 17.00
C ASP A 303 25.02 -24.29 16.49
N VAL A 304 24.13 -23.53 17.13
CA VAL A 304 22.78 -23.23 16.64
C VAL A 304 22.72 -21.77 16.23
N ILE A 305 22.75 -21.51 14.94
CA ILE A 305 22.83 -20.17 14.34
C ILE A 305 21.66 -19.89 13.43
N ASP A 306 21.41 -18.62 13.12
CA ASP A 306 20.45 -18.25 12.09
C ASP A 306 21.03 -18.34 10.66
N ALA A 307 20.14 -18.32 9.69
CA ALA A 307 20.50 -18.40 8.27
C ALA A 307 21.38 -17.20 7.80
N LEU A 308 21.24 -16.03 8.41
CA LEU A 308 22.03 -14.85 8.06
C LEU A 308 23.44 -14.94 8.65
N GLN A 309 23.58 -15.52 9.85
CA GLN A 309 24.90 -15.87 10.40
C GLN A 309 25.58 -16.91 9.51
N PHE A 310 24.84 -17.90 9.00
CA PHE A 310 25.38 -18.89 8.07
C PHE A 310 25.82 -18.26 6.72
N GLU A 311 25.10 -17.25 6.20
CA GLU A 311 25.54 -16.47 5.02
C GLU A 311 26.92 -15.85 5.24
N ARG A 312 27.18 -15.30 6.46
CA ARG A 312 28.51 -14.74 6.78
C ARG A 312 29.61 -15.79 6.75
N LEU A 313 29.32 -17.02 7.20
CA LEU A 313 30.28 -18.14 7.08
C LEU A 313 30.50 -18.52 5.63
N LEU A 314 29.49 -18.38 4.78
CA LEU A 314 29.59 -18.63 3.33
C LEU A 314 30.25 -17.46 2.57
N ALA A 315 30.21 -16.22 3.06
CA ALA A 315 30.83 -15.07 2.39
C ALA A 315 32.35 -15.11 2.43
N GLY A 316 32.96 -15.78 3.42
CA GLY A 316 34.38 -15.98 3.51
C GLY A 316 34.94 -16.88 2.38
N ASN A 317 36.21 -16.65 1.99
CA ASN A 317 36.89 -17.44 0.96
C ASN A 317 37.31 -18.85 1.42
N GLY A 318 36.94 -19.23 2.64
CA GLY A 318 37.32 -20.50 3.23
C GLY A 318 36.16 -21.50 3.38
N THR A 319 36.46 -22.62 4.01
CA THR A 319 35.50 -23.65 4.39
C THR A 319 34.62 -23.15 5.55
N VAL A 320 33.35 -23.54 5.56
CA VAL A 320 32.43 -23.29 6.70
C VAL A 320 33.01 -23.87 7.98
N ARG A 321 33.00 -23.10 9.07
CA ARG A 321 33.53 -23.49 10.38
C ARG A 321 32.49 -23.36 11.48
N ARG A 322 32.49 -24.28 12.43
CA ARG A 322 31.62 -24.25 13.61
C ARG A 322 31.99 -23.05 14.51
N PRO A 323 31.01 -22.31 15.03
CA PRO A 323 31.27 -21.23 15.99
C PRO A 323 31.94 -21.70 17.29
N SER A 324 31.66 -22.93 17.76
CA SER A 324 32.15 -23.41 19.05
C SER A 324 33.66 -23.71 19.09
N ASP A 325 34.23 -24.29 18.03
CA ASP A 325 35.58 -24.86 18.02
C ASP A 325 36.39 -24.63 16.73
N GLY A 326 35.77 -23.98 15.72
CA GLY A 326 36.39 -23.68 14.42
C GLY A 326 36.59 -24.89 13.49
N ARG A 327 36.11 -26.09 13.86
CA ARG A 327 36.17 -27.26 13.02
C ARG A 327 35.19 -27.18 11.84
N VAL A 328 35.48 -27.90 10.77
CA VAL A 328 34.59 -28.04 9.61
C VAL A 328 33.44 -28.98 10.00
N PRO A 329 32.18 -28.53 9.95
CA PRO A 329 31.04 -29.39 10.25
C PRO A 329 30.90 -30.46 9.17
N LYS A 330 30.75 -31.72 9.55
CA LYS A 330 30.48 -32.86 8.65
C LYS A 330 28.99 -33.04 8.39
N ARG A 331 28.14 -32.63 9.33
CA ARG A 331 26.68 -32.64 9.17
C ARG A 331 26.08 -31.32 9.58
N VAL A 332 25.38 -30.69 8.64
CA VAL A 332 24.61 -29.46 8.86
C VAL A 332 23.12 -29.75 8.73
N VAL A 333 22.33 -29.38 9.74
CA VAL A 333 20.87 -29.50 9.73
C VAL A 333 20.25 -28.13 9.56
N PHE A 334 19.47 -27.93 8.51
CA PHE A 334 18.68 -26.74 8.25
C PHE A 334 17.26 -26.93 8.76
N VAL A 335 16.79 -26.05 9.63
CA VAL A 335 15.45 -26.13 10.22
C VAL A 335 14.57 -25.05 9.59
N GLN A 336 13.65 -25.50 8.73
CA GLN A 336 12.67 -24.61 8.08
C GLN A 336 11.60 -24.14 9.04
N CYS A 337 10.98 -23.00 8.73
CA CYS A 337 9.89 -22.42 9.51
C CYS A 337 10.23 -22.18 11.00
N ALA A 338 11.51 -21.89 11.31
CA ALA A 338 11.91 -21.57 12.69
C ALA A 338 11.28 -20.23 13.11
N GLY A 339 10.20 -20.34 13.92
CA GLY A 339 9.37 -19.20 14.33
C GLY A 339 8.35 -18.73 13.31
N SER A 340 8.32 -19.26 12.07
CA SER A 340 7.25 -19.02 11.09
C SER A 340 6.19 -20.13 11.17
N ARG A 341 4.92 -19.83 10.83
CA ARG A 341 3.81 -20.78 10.84
C ARG A 341 3.63 -21.44 12.22
N ASP A 342 3.89 -20.65 13.26
CA ASP A 342 3.86 -21.06 14.66
C ASP A 342 3.14 -19.99 15.48
N LYS A 343 1.90 -20.29 15.90
CA LYS A 343 1.07 -19.34 16.66
C LYS A 343 1.48 -19.23 18.13
N GLU A 344 2.18 -20.22 18.67
CA GLU A 344 2.53 -20.28 20.08
C GLU A 344 3.88 -19.61 20.37
N HIS A 345 4.91 -19.91 19.55
CA HIS A 345 6.29 -19.50 19.83
C HIS A 345 6.84 -18.51 18.79
N GLY A 346 6.07 -18.19 17.74
CA GLY A 346 6.54 -17.38 16.63
C GLY A 346 5.46 -16.50 16.03
N VAL A 347 5.38 -16.52 14.69
CA VAL A 347 4.40 -15.78 13.90
C VAL A 347 3.51 -16.74 13.11
N PRO A 348 2.21 -16.41 12.90
CA PRO A 348 1.26 -17.34 12.27
C PRO A 348 1.47 -17.50 10.77
N TYR A 349 2.21 -16.60 10.12
CA TYR A 349 2.42 -16.56 8.69
C TYR A 349 3.72 -17.24 8.24
N CYS A 350 3.83 -17.48 6.93
CA CYS A 350 5.03 -17.98 6.26
C CYS A 350 5.96 -16.82 5.85
N SER A 351 7.25 -16.95 6.13
CA SER A 351 8.28 -15.99 5.69
C SER A 351 8.66 -16.12 4.21
N LYS A 352 7.99 -16.99 3.45
CA LYS A 352 8.03 -17.16 2.00
C LYS A 352 9.38 -17.58 1.40
N VAL A 353 10.48 -16.91 1.73
CA VAL A 353 11.79 -17.06 1.06
C VAL A 353 12.67 -18.17 1.63
N CYS A 354 12.35 -18.69 2.83
CA CYS A 354 13.25 -19.58 3.56
C CYS A 354 13.49 -20.92 2.88
N CYS A 355 12.52 -21.49 2.16
CA CYS A 355 12.71 -22.74 1.42
C CYS A 355 13.80 -22.59 0.34
N MET A 356 13.83 -21.48 -0.35
CA MET A 356 14.80 -21.24 -1.44
C MET A 356 16.18 -20.89 -0.90
N TYR A 357 16.30 -19.99 0.09
CA TYR A 357 17.64 -19.68 0.61
C TYR A 357 18.27 -20.87 1.38
N ALA A 358 17.48 -21.70 2.04
CA ALA A 358 18.04 -22.90 2.69
C ALA A 358 18.50 -23.94 1.66
N ALA A 359 17.78 -24.13 0.55
CA ALA A 359 18.25 -24.93 -0.58
C ALA A 359 19.60 -24.41 -1.11
N LYS A 360 19.70 -23.08 -1.34
CA LYS A 360 20.95 -22.42 -1.75
C LYS A 360 22.09 -22.66 -0.76
N GLN A 361 21.85 -22.42 0.53
CA GLN A 361 22.84 -22.58 1.58
C GLN A 361 23.32 -24.03 1.70
N ALA A 362 22.41 -24.98 1.63
CA ALA A 362 22.73 -26.40 1.67
C ALA A 362 23.60 -26.84 0.47
N MET A 363 23.27 -26.39 -0.75
CA MET A 363 24.07 -26.65 -1.94
C MET A 363 25.46 -26.03 -1.83
N LEU A 364 25.57 -24.75 -1.41
CA LEU A 364 26.84 -24.07 -1.22
C LEU A 364 27.72 -24.75 -0.17
N TYR A 365 27.11 -25.24 0.91
CA TYR A 365 27.82 -26.03 1.91
C TYR A 365 28.38 -27.31 1.31
N LYS A 366 27.56 -28.09 0.59
CA LYS A 366 28.01 -29.35 -0.05
C LYS A 366 29.12 -29.12 -1.09
N ARG A 367 29.05 -28.05 -1.86
CA ARG A 367 30.11 -27.69 -2.81
C ARG A 367 31.45 -27.34 -2.13
N ARG A 368 31.41 -26.83 -0.89
CA ARG A 368 32.60 -26.50 -0.09
C ARG A 368 33.09 -27.65 0.78
N VAL A 369 32.21 -28.55 1.16
CA VAL A 369 32.48 -29.74 1.96
C VAL A 369 31.87 -30.95 1.23
N PRO A 370 32.54 -31.51 0.21
CA PRO A 370 31.96 -32.54 -0.66
C PRO A 370 31.53 -33.82 0.08
N ASP A 371 32.26 -34.19 1.16
CA ASP A 371 31.93 -35.29 2.05
C ASP A 371 30.94 -34.89 3.17
N GLY A 372 30.49 -33.65 3.17
CA GLY A 372 29.51 -33.13 4.13
C GLY A 372 28.09 -33.62 3.85
N ASP A 373 27.31 -33.74 4.92
CA ASP A 373 25.92 -34.15 4.89
C ASP A 373 25.02 -32.94 5.22
N ALA A 374 24.17 -32.55 4.27
CA ALA A 374 23.18 -31.45 4.42
C ALA A 374 21.78 -32.02 4.53
N VAL A 375 21.11 -31.76 5.66
CA VAL A 375 19.74 -32.22 5.93
C VAL A 375 18.82 -31.03 6.16
N VAL A 376 17.70 -30.98 5.44
CA VAL A 376 16.67 -29.94 5.59
C VAL A 376 15.43 -30.55 6.25
N CYS A 377 15.11 -30.13 7.47
CA CYS A 377 13.85 -30.46 8.13
C CYS A 377 12.78 -29.44 7.73
N TYR A 378 11.67 -29.89 7.14
CA TYR A 378 10.67 -29.02 6.53
C TYR A 378 9.22 -29.47 6.79
N ILE A 379 8.27 -28.55 6.73
CA ILE A 379 6.82 -28.86 6.80
C ILE A 379 6.28 -29.11 5.39
N ASP A 380 6.49 -28.16 4.49
CA ASP A 380 6.30 -28.23 3.04
C ASP A 380 7.35 -27.34 2.37
N VAL A 381 7.73 -27.65 1.12
CA VAL A 381 8.64 -26.81 0.33
C VAL A 381 7.80 -25.86 -0.53
N ARG A 382 8.07 -24.56 -0.42
CA ARG A 382 7.43 -23.53 -1.22
C ARG A 382 8.43 -22.96 -2.21
N THR A 383 8.11 -23.11 -3.50
CA THR A 383 8.93 -22.69 -4.63
C THR A 383 8.22 -21.60 -5.44
N PRO A 384 7.94 -20.41 -4.86
CA PRO A 384 7.26 -19.37 -5.59
C PRO A 384 8.18 -18.75 -6.63
N GLY A 385 7.66 -18.59 -7.85
CA GLY A 385 8.37 -17.91 -8.94
C GLY A 385 9.00 -18.83 -9.97
N LYS A 386 9.41 -18.22 -11.07
CA LYS A 386 10.00 -18.91 -12.22
C LYS A 386 11.39 -19.46 -11.86
N GLY A 387 11.63 -20.74 -12.16
CA GLY A 387 12.90 -21.42 -11.91
C GLY A 387 13.10 -21.92 -10.47
N SER A 388 12.17 -21.64 -9.55
CA SER A 388 12.33 -22.02 -8.14
C SER A 388 12.11 -23.51 -7.89
N GLU A 389 11.23 -24.16 -8.66
CA GLU A 389 11.02 -25.62 -8.60
C GLU A 389 12.25 -26.37 -9.12
N GLU A 390 12.80 -25.92 -10.23
CA GLU A 390 14.03 -26.47 -10.82
C GLU A 390 15.22 -26.32 -9.86
N PHE A 391 15.31 -25.18 -9.17
CA PHE A 391 16.33 -24.93 -8.18
C PHE A 391 16.20 -25.87 -6.96
N TYR A 392 15.00 -26.15 -6.51
CA TYR A 392 14.76 -27.15 -5.45
C TYR A 392 15.15 -28.56 -5.92
N ARG A 393 14.79 -28.94 -7.15
CA ARG A 393 15.21 -30.24 -7.74
C ARG A 393 16.72 -30.34 -7.85
N GLN A 394 17.40 -29.28 -8.24
CA GLN A 394 18.86 -29.23 -8.26
C GLN A 394 19.44 -29.51 -6.86
N ALA A 395 18.87 -28.92 -5.80
CA ALA A 395 19.34 -29.18 -4.44
C ALA A 395 19.24 -30.67 -4.06
N THR A 396 18.15 -31.35 -4.44
CA THR A 396 18.01 -32.80 -4.20
C THR A 396 19.00 -33.62 -5.05
N GLN A 397 19.24 -33.24 -6.30
CA GLN A 397 20.22 -33.89 -7.18
C GLN A 397 21.67 -33.72 -6.68
N GLU A 398 22.01 -32.57 -6.08
CA GLU A 398 23.30 -32.34 -5.41
C GLU A 398 23.42 -33.06 -4.06
N GLY A 399 22.41 -33.89 -3.68
CA GLY A 399 22.43 -34.74 -2.49
C GLY A 399 22.07 -34.01 -1.19
N VAL A 400 21.33 -32.91 -1.26
CA VAL A 400 20.67 -32.34 -0.08
C VAL A 400 19.50 -33.23 0.30
N ARG A 401 19.50 -33.72 1.55
CA ARG A 401 18.44 -34.59 2.05
C ARG A 401 17.32 -33.79 2.68
N TYR A 402 16.10 -34.17 2.40
CA TYR A 402 14.89 -33.51 2.91
C TYR A 402 14.11 -34.47 3.83
N VAL A 403 13.90 -34.08 5.10
CA VAL A 403 13.11 -34.81 6.09
C VAL A 403 11.83 -34.02 6.38
N ARG A 404 10.67 -34.58 6.02
CA ARG A 404 9.39 -33.90 6.19
C ARG A 404 8.88 -34.01 7.61
N GLY A 405 9.07 -32.97 8.41
CA GLY A 405 8.58 -32.90 9.78
C GLY A 405 9.04 -31.64 10.49
N LYS A 406 8.23 -31.18 11.43
CA LYS A 406 8.60 -30.04 12.29
C LYS A 406 9.57 -30.54 13.36
N VAL A 407 10.70 -29.86 13.52
CA VAL A 407 11.62 -30.07 14.62
C VAL A 407 10.92 -29.70 15.93
N SER A 408 11.01 -30.57 16.92
CA SER A 408 10.41 -30.37 18.23
C SER A 408 11.40 -29.80 19.26
N LYS A 409 12.66 -30.23 19.23
CA LYS A 409 13.69 -29.81 20.18
C LYS A 409 15.07 -29.94 19.60
N ILE A 410 15.95 -29.01 19.98
CA ILE A 410 17.40 -29.05 19.71
C ILE A 410 18.13 -28.79 21.01
N PHE A 411 19.14 -29.61 21.31
CA PHE A 411 19.97 -29.44 22.49
C PHE A 411 21.39 -29.98 22.25
N ARG A 412 22.32 -29.54 23.06
CA ARG A 412 23.71 -30.02 23.01
C ARG A 412 23.85 -31.39 23.65
N SER A 413 24.51 -32.31 22.98
CA SER A 413 24.89 -33.64 23.52
C SER A 413 26.37 -33.87 23.19
N GLY A 414 27.22 -33.81 24.21
CA GLY A 414 28.67 -33.82 24.02
C GLY A 414 29.18 -32.63 23.22
N ASP A 415 29.87 -32.90 22.09
CA ASP A 415 30.41 -31.91 21.16
C ASP A 415 29.47 -31.63 19.95
N ARG A 416 28.28 -32.25 19.92
CA ARG A 416 27.29 -32.12 18.83
C ARG A 416 25.95 -31.60 19.30
N CYS A 417 25.13 -31.23 18.32
CA CYS A 417 23.71 -30.89 18.49
C CYS A 417 22.84 -32.13 18.20
N THR A 418 21.93 -32.47 19.10
CA THR A 418 20.89 -33.48 18.85
C THR A 418 19.61 -32.76 18.44
N VAL A 419 19.06 -33.10 17.27
CA VAL A 419 17.83 -32.56 16.71
C VAL A 419 16.74 -33.61 16.74
N TRP A 420 15.67 -33.34 17.49
CA TRP A 420 14.48 -34.21 17.54
C TRP A 420 13.45 -33.74 16.53
N SER A 421 13.09 -34.63 15.63
CA SER A 421 12.10 -34.38 14.58
C SER A 421 11.21 -35.64 14.40
N ALA A 422 10.32 -35.56 13.44
CA ALA A 422 9.59 -36.68 12.89
C ALA A 422 9.75 -36.71 11.38
N ASP A 423 9.72 -37.90 10.78
CA ASP A 423 9.49 -38.04 9.36
C ASP A 423 8.01 -38.41 9.16
N THR A 424 7.22 -37.47 8.71
CA THR A 424 5.77 -37.67 8.53
C THR A 424 5.43 -38.47 7.28
N LEU A 425 6.39 -38.69 6.37
CA LEU A 425 6.24 -39.57 5.21
C LEU A 425 6.49 -41.04 5.63
N ALA A 426 7.53 -41.26 6.43
CA ALA A 426 7.85 -42.59 6.96
C ALA A 426 7.07 -42.97 8.23
N GLY A 427 6.35 -42.01 8.84
CA GLY A 427 5.57 -42.24 10.06
C GLY A 427 6.41 -42.53 11.31
N CYS A 428 7.67 -42.10 11.37
CA CYS A 428 8.60 -42.43 12.46
C CYS A 428 9.24 -41.19 13.10
N LYS A 429 9.71 -41.36 14.34
CA LYS A 429 10.56 -40.38 15.03
C LYS A 429 11.95 -40.40 14.41
N VAL A 430 12.53 -39.21 14.24
CA VAL A 430 13.87 -39.02 13.69
C VAL A 430 14.71 -38.25 14.70
N VAL A 431 15.90 -38.80 15.00
CA VAL A 431 16.93 -38.14 15.80
C VAL A 431 18.15 -37.92 14.92
N LEU A 432 18.54 -36.66 14.73
CA LEU A 432 19.69 -36.29 13.92
C LEU A 432 20.79 -35.76 14.84
N GLU A 433 21.99 -36.30 14.71
CA GLU A 433 23.21 -35.72 15.27
C GLU A 433 23.76 -34.72 14.25
N ALA A 434 23.97 -33.47 14.64
CA ALA A 434 24.46 -32.40 13.80
C ALA A 434 25.68 -31.73 14.40
N ASP A 435 26.65 -31.35 13.58
CA ASP A 435 27.78 -30.52 13.98
C ASP A 435 27.41 -29.03 14.01
N LEU A 436 26.45 -28.65 13.15
CA LEU A 436 25.94 -27.28 13.05
C LEU A 436 24.44 -27.32 12.70
N VAL A 437 23.66 -26.45 13.33
CA VAL A 437 22.23 -26.29 13.02
C VAL A 437 21.98 -24.86 12.55
N VAL A 438 21.25 -24.73 11.44
CA VAL A 438 20.90 -23.46 10.83
C VAL A 438 19.38 -23.25 10.91
N LEU A 439 18.95 -22.25 11.65
CA LEU A 439 17.55 -21.91 11.83
C LEU A 439 17.09 -20.93 10.74
N ALA A 440 16.10 -21.33 9.94
CA ALA A 440 15.43 -20.44 8.99
C ALA A 440 14.42 -19.55 9.74
N MET A 441 14.93 -18.49 10.38
CA MET A 441 14.17 -17.62 11.26
C MET A 441 13.07 -16.84 10.54
N ALA A 442 11.99 -16.56 11.26
CA ALA A 442 10.88 -15.77 10.76
C ALA A 442 11.30 -14.34 10.41
N MET A 443 10.82 -13.83 9.27
CA MET A 443 10.86 -12.40 8.93
C MET A 443 9.75 -11.69 9.70
N VAL A 444 10.11 -10.65 10.46
CA VAL A 444 9.18 -9.86 11.26
C VAL A 444 9.26 -8.38 10.87
N PRO A 445 8.20 -7.57 11.09
CA PRO A 445 8.25 -6.14 10.81
C PRO A 445 9.44 -5.47 11.51
N ASN A 446 10.06 -4.51 10.83
CA ASN A 446 11.11 -3.69 11.44
C ASN A 446 10.50 -2.78 12.53
N PRO A 447 10.94 -2.89 13.82
CA PRO A 447 10.33 -2.12 14.91
C PRO A 447 10.40 -0.59 14.70
N ALA A 448 11.49 -0.07 14.15
CA ALA A 448 11.62 1.35 13.84
C ALA A 448 10.62 1.77 12.72
N GLY A 449 10.45 0.92 11.70
CA GLY A 449 9.45 1.13 10.65
C GLY A 449 8.01 1.11 11.19
N VAL A 450 7.70 0.22 12.13
CA VAL A 450 6.40 0.17 12.83
C VAL A 450 6.16 1.43 13.66
N SER A 451 7.18 1.89 14.40
CA SER A 451 7.08 3.13 15.19
C SER A 451 6.82 4.34 14.31
N LEU A 452 7.57 4.48 13.22
CA LEU A 452 7.37 5.55 12.24
C LEU A 452 5.98 5.47 11.59
N ALA A 453 5.53 4.28 11.20
CA ALA A 453 4.19 4.08 10.62
C ALA A 453 3.07 4.55 11.56
N ARG A 454 3.18 4.22 12.86
CA ARG A 454 2.22 4.68 13.88
C ARG A 454 2.22 6.20 14.03
N GLN A 455 3.40 6.80 14.06
CA GLN A 455 3.56 8.26 14.13
C GLN A 455 2.93 8.95 12.91
N LEU A 456 3.10 8.37 11.72
CA LEU A 456 2.55 8.85 10.46
C LEU A 456 1.08 8.43 10.25
N LYS A 457 0.46 7.74 11.22
CA LYS A 457 -0.90 7.20 11.14
C LYS A 457 -1.13 6.31 9.91
N LEU A 458 -0.10 5.60 9.47
CA LEU A 458 -0.21 4.60 8.41
C LEU A 458 -0.76 3.30 8.98
N GLN A 459 -1.62 2.64 8.22
CA GLN A 459 -2.25 1.41 8.64
C GLN A 459 -1.25 0.25 8.67
N LEU A 460 -1.33 -0.56 9.73
CA LEU A 460 -0.60 -1.81 9.90
C LEU A 460 -1.58 -2.98 9.87
N ASP A 461 -1.13 -4.13 9.34
CA ASP A 461 -1.89 -5.38 9.43
C ASP A 461 -1.83 -5.98 10.86
N ALA A 462 -2.54 -7.08 11.07
CA ALA A 462 -2.55 -7.80 12.35
C ALA A 462 -1.16 -8.33 12.78
N ASN A 463 -0.21 -8.38 11.86
CA ASN A 463 1.16 -8.86 12.10
C ASN A 463 2.17 -7.71 12.25
N GLY A 464 1.72 -6.45 12.06
CA GLY A 464 2.55 -5.25 12.18
C GLY A 464 3.24 -4.82 10.89
N PHE A 465 2.95 -5.40 9.74
CA PHE A 465 3.41 -4.91 8.43
C PHE A 465 2.54 -3.74 7.95
N LEU A 466 3.13 -2.85 7.16
CA LEU A 466 2.39 -1.78 6.48
C LEU A 466 1.36 -2.37 5.51
N THR A 467 0.15 -1.83 5.51
CA THR A 467 -0.96 -2.33 4.70
C THR A 467 -1.17 -1.43 3.47
N GLU A 468 -1.33 -2.07 2.33
CA GLU A 468 -1.73 -1.43 1.09
C GLU A 468 -3.21 -1.01 1.11
N ALA A 469 -3.54 0.02 0.31
CA ALA A 469 -4.92 0.51 0.19
C ALA A 469 -5.87 -0.54 -0.39
N HIS A 470 -5.40 -1.41 -1.28
CA HIS A 470 -6.14 -2.55 -1.80
C HIS A 470 -5.18 -3.57 -2.44
N PRO A 471 -5.23 -4.86 -2.06
CA PRO A 471 -4.23 -5.85 -2.45
C PRO A 471 -4.14 -6.12 -3.95
N LYS A 472 -5.20 -5.89 -4.72
CA LYS A 472 -5.24 -6.12 -6.18
C LYS A 472 -5.24 -4.83 -7.00
N LEU A 473 -5.92 -3.79 -6.54
CA LEU A 473 -6.15 -2.57 -7.32
C LEU A 473 -5.17 -1.45 -6.99
N ARG A 474 -4.68 -1.40 -5.73
CA ARG A 474 -3.75 -0.38 -5.23
C ARG A 474 -2.66 -1.02 -4.35
N PRO A 475 -1.84 -1.96 -4.91
CA PRO A 475 -0.96 -2.85 -4.13
C PRO A 475 0.29 -2.17 -3.57
N VAL A 476 0.62 -0.97 -4.01
CA VAL A 476 1.80 -0.20 -3.58
C VAL A 476 1.46 1.14 -2.94
N GLU A 477 0.19 1.51 -2.87
CA GLU A 477 -0.30 2.74 -2.25
C GLU A 477 -0.83 2.44 -0.85
N THR A 478 -0.66 3.35 0.08
CA THR A 478 -1.35 3.29 1.38
C THR A 478 -2.73 3.96 1.31
N LEU A 479 -3.56 3.78 2.34
CA LEU A 479 -4.81 4.55 2.46
C LEU A 479 -4.55 6.05 2.60
N THR A 480 -3.44 6.44 3.26
CA THR A 480 -3.02 7.84 3.35
C THR A 480 -2.35 8.26 2.04
N GLY A 481 -2.92 9.24 1.36
CA GLY A 481 -2.43 9.70 0.07
C GLY A 481 -0.98 10.21 0.13
N GLY A 482 -0.17 9.85 -0.89
CA GLY A 482 1.21 10.28 -1.03
C GLY A 482 2.26 9.37 -0.39
N PHE A 483 1.85 8.31 0.32
CA PHE A 483 2.74 7.29 0.85
C PHE A 483 2.66 6.01 0.03
N PHE A 484 3.82 5.47 -0.35
CA PHE A 484 3.96 4.29 -1.19
C PHE A 484 4.80 3.21 -0.50
N LEU A 485 4.52 1.95 -0.78
CA LEU A 485 5.15 0.79 -0.14
C LEU A 485 6.13 0.10 -1.08
N ALA A 486 7.36 -0.11 -0.62
CA ALA A 486 8.38 -0.82 -1.37
C ALA A 486 9.08 -1.89 -0.52
N GLY A 487 9.08 -3.13 -1.00
CA GLY A 487 9.78 -4.24 -0.40
C GLY A 487 9.11 -4.82 0.84
N THR A 488 9.94 -5.34 1.75
CA THR A 488 9.49 -6.18 2.86
C THR A 488 8.84 -5.44 4.03
N CYS A 489 8.73 -4.12 3.98
CA CYS A 489 7.93 -3.35 4.94
C CYS A 489 6.44 -3.69 4.89
N GLN A 490 5.95 -4.21 3.75
CA GLN A 490 4.57 -4.68 3.55
C GLN A 490 4.39 -6.17 3.87
N GLY A 491 5.47 -6.94 3.90
CA GLY A 491 5.42 -8.38 4.16
C GLY A 491 6.60 -9.12 3.52
N PRO A 492 6.77 -10.41 3.84
CA PRO A 492 7.87 -11.22 3.31
C PRO A 492 7.90 -11.29 1.78
N LYS A 493 9.05 -10.95 1.20
CA LYS A 493 9.32 -10.92 -0.25
C LYS A 493 10.76 -11.34 -0.54
N ASP A 494 10.97 -11.91 -1.71
CA ASP A 494 12.30 -12.15 -2.25
C ASP A 494 12.88 -10.88 -2.93
N ILE A 495 14.10 -11.02 -3.48
CA ILE A 495 14.80 -9.92 -4.15
C ILE A 495 14.07 -9.46 -5.41
N LEU A 496 13.56 -10.40 -6.22
CA LEU A 496 12.84 -10.09 -7.46
C LEU A 496 11.55 -9.33 -7.15
N GLU A 497 10.73 -9.84 -6.25
CA GLU A 497 9.47 -9.20 -5.84
C GLU A 497 9.71 -7.83 -5.20
N THR A 498 10.78 -7.72 -4.40
CA THR A 498 11.19 -6.45 -3.79
C THR A 498 11.52 -5.40 -4.85
N THR A 499 12.29 -5.78 -5.87
CA THR A 499 12.68 -4.89 -6.98
C THR A 499 11.46 -4.48 -7.81
N VAL A 500 10.61 -5.44 -8.20
CA VAL A 500 9.38 -5.17 -8.97
C VAL A 500 8.45 -4.23 -8.22
N GLN A 501 8.26 -4.46 -6.92
CA GLN A 501 7.40 -3.60 -6.11
C GLN A 501 7.98 -2.20 -5.93
N ALA A 502 9.30 -2.07 -5.78
CA ALA A 502 9.95 -0.77 -5.70
C ALA A 502 9.74 0.05 -6.98
N SER A 503 9.89 -0.58 -8.15
CA SER A 503 9.61 0.06 -9.44
C SER A 503 8.13 0.41 -9.62
N ALA A 504 7.22 -0.44 -9.13
CA ALA A 504 5.78 -0.13 -9.15
C ALA A 504 5.45 1.07 -8.25
N ALA A 505 6.05 1.17 -7.06
CA ALA A 505 5.92 2.32 -6.17
C ALA A 505 6.47 3.59 -6.82
N SER A 506 7.65 3.50 -7.47
CA SER A 506 8.26 4.60 -8.21
C SER A 506 7.37 5.09 -9.34
N ALA A 507 6.75 4.21 -10.11
CA ALA A 507 5.81 4.59 -11.17
C ALA A 507 4.62 5.40 -10.62
N LYS A 508 4.12 5.06 -9.43
CA LYS A 508 3.06 5.83 -8.76
C LYS A 508 3.55 7.19 -8.25
N VAL A 509 4.77 7.25 -7.72
CA VAL A 509 5.42 8.52 -7.35
C VAL A 509 5.56 9.42 -8.58
N LEU A 510 6.06 8.88 -9.69
CA LEU A 510 6.23 9.62 -10.95
C LEU A 510 4.90 10.16 -11.49
N ALA A 511 3.81 9.42 -11.34
CA ALA A 511 2.48 9.88 -11.72
C ALA A 511 2.01 11.12 -10.92
N ILE A 512 2.50 11.29 -9.68
CA ILE A 512 2.27 12.50 -8.88
C ILE A 512 3.23 13.61 -9.31
N LEU A 513 4.52 13.32 -9.31
CA LEU A 513 5.55 14.33 -9.59
C LEU A 513 5.46 14.88 -11.03
N GLY A 514 4.85 14.14 -11.96
CA GLY A 514 4.60 14.60 -13.34
C GLY A 514 3.52 15.67 -13.46
N GLN A 515 2.72 15.91 -12.42
CA GLN A 515 1.64 16.89 -12.42
C GLN A 515 2.10 18.17 -11.72
N ASP A 516 1.74 19.34 -12.24
CA ASP A 516 2.05 20.62 -11.60
C ASP A 516 1.15 20.85 -10.39
N GLU A 517 -0.10 20.38 -10.49
CA GLU A 517 -1.09 20.43 -9.42
C GLU A 517 -1.85 19.11 -9.33
N LEU A 518 -2.17 18.70 -8.12
CA LEU A 518 -3.08 17.60 -7.82
C LEU A 518 -4.48 18.16 -7.59
N LEU A 519 -5.41 17.84 -8.47
CA LEU A 519 -6.81 18.18 -8.25
C LEU A 519 -7.40 17.24 -7.19
N ARG A 520 -7.86 17.84 -6.09
CA ARG A 520 -8.51 17.10 -4.99
C ARG A 520 -10.02 17.08 -5.20
N GLU A 521 -10.63 15.96 -4.85
CA GLU A 521 -12.08 15.80 -4.87
C GLU A 521 -12.72 16.84 -3.93
N PRO A 522 -13.61 17.72 -4.39
CA PRO A 522 -14.18 18.77 -3.57
C PRO A 522 -15.38 18.34 -2.71
N THR A 523 -15.84 17.09 -2.85
CA THR A 523 -16.90 16.51 -2.01
C THR A 523 -16.34 16.14 -0.64
N VAL A 524 -15.94 17.13 0.12
CA VAL A 524 -15.26 17.02 1.41
C VAL A 524 -16.20 17.43 2.56
N ALA A 525 -15.77 17.12 3.78
CA ALA A 525 -16.45 17.61 4.98
C ALA A 525 -16.41 19.13 5.03
N CYS A 526 -17.48 19.72 5.55
CA CYS A 526 -17.59 21.14 5.87
C CYS A 526 -18.20 21.33 7.26
N VAL A 527 -17.88 22.47 7.89
CA VAL A 527 -18.35 22.79 9.23
C VAL A 527 -19.27 24.02 9.17
N ASP A 528 -20.38 23.93 9.87
CA ASP A 528 -21.19 25.10 10.22
C ASP A 528 -20.64 25.66 11.54
N GLU A 529 -19.95 26.80 11.45
CA GLU A 529 -19.29 27.41 12.60
C GLU A 529 -20.28 27.94 13.64
N ASP A 530 -21.47 28.33 13.22
CA ASP A 530 -22.49 28.85 14.15
C ASP A 530 -23.01 27.73 15.08
N VAL A 531 -23.12 26.53 14.55
CA VAL A 531 -23.61 25.34 15.29
C VAL A 531 -22.46 24.58 15.99
N CYS A 532 -21.21 24.76 15.54
CA CYS A 532 -20.05 24.04 16.09
C CYS A 532 -19.76 24.46 17.53
N VAL A 533 -19.67 23.49 18.44
CA VAL A 533 -19.37 23.68 19.87
C VAL A 533 -17.91 23.40 20.25
N GLY A 534 -17.06 23.01 19.29
CA GLY A 534 -15.63 22.75 19.51
C GLY A 534 -15.32 21.54 20.39
N CYS A 535 -16.18 20.51 20.40
CA CYS A 535 -16.04 19.33 21.27
C CYS A 535 -14.89 18.38 20.92
N GLY A 536 -14.31 18.47 19.71
CA GLY A 536 -13.16 17.64 19.26
C GLY A 536 -13.50 16.25 18.73
N ASN A 537 -14.75 15.77 18.80
CA ASN A 537 -15.11 14.42 18.34
C ASN A 537 -14.75 14.17 16.86
N CYS A 538 -14.93 15.19 16.02
CA CYS A 538 -14.58 15.12 14.59
C CYS A 538 -13.07 14.99 14.36
N GLU A 539 -12.23 15.61 15.17
CA GLU A 539 -10.77 15.48 15.14
C GLU A 539 -10.34 14.09 15.58
N LEU A 540 -10.88 13.58 16.71
CA LEU A 540 -10.57 12.23 17.23
C LEU A 540 -10.97 11.11 16.27
N THR A 541 -12.07 11.29 15.55
CA THR A 541 -12.60 10.28 14.61
C THR A 541 -11.88 10.29 13.27
N CYS A 542 -11.19 11.38 12.91
CA CYS A 542 -10.62 11.55 11.59
C CYS A 542 -9.37 10.67 11.36
N ALA A 543 -9.52 9.58 10.61
CA ALA A 543 -8.39 8.69 10.24
C ALA A 543 -7.32 9.39 9.38
N TYR A 544 -7.69 10.48 8.69
CA TYR A 544 -6.82 11.21 7.77
C TYR A 544 -6.19 12.47 8.39
N SER A 545 -6.47 12.75 9.66
CA SER A 545 -6.01 13.99 10.33
C SER A 545 -6.40 15.27 9.57
N ALA A 546 -7.50 15.21 8.83
CA ALA A 546 -8.01 16.32 8.02
C ALA A 546 -8.83 17.32 8.82
N VAL A 547 -9.17 17.04 10.08
CA VAL A 547 -9.97 17.93 10.94
C VAL A 547 -9.16 18.24 12.19
N THR A 548 -9.09 19.51 12.55
CA THR A 548 -8.48 20.00 13.79
C THR A 548 -9.41 20.99 14.47
N ILE A 549 -9.24 21.19 15.78
CA ILE A 549 -9.93 22.27 16.50
C ILE A 549 -9.00 23.46 16.59
N ASP A 550 -9.44 24.59 16.03
CA ASP A 550 -8.75 25.87 16.20
C ASP A 550 -8.74 26.26 17.69
N PRO A 551 -7.57 26.38 18.34
CA PRO A 551 -7.49 26.64 19.77
C PRO A 551 -7.99 28.02 20.20
N GLN A 552 -7.97 29.01 19.30
CA GLN A 552 -8.43 30.38 19.59
C GLN A 552 -9.95 30.51 19.40
N ARG A 553 -10.46 30.02 18.27
CA ARG A 553 -11.88 30.12 17.90
C ARG A 553 -12.72 29.01 18.55
N ARG A 554 -12.09 27.92 19.01
CA ARG A 554 -12.73 26.68 19.49
C ARG A 554 -13.76 26.12 18.51
N LYS A 555 -13.43 26.15 17.22
CA LYS A 555 -14.23 25.65 16.10
C LYS A 555 -13.45 24.58 15.34
N ALA A 556 -14.15 23.63 14.75
CA ALA A 556 -13.52 22.67 13.85
C ALA A 556 -13.09 23.34 12.56
N VAL A 557 -11.91 22.98 12.07
CA VAL A 557 -11.35 23.41 10.77
C VAL A 557 -11.07 22.17 9.94
N VAL A 558 -11.51 22.16 8.70
CA VAL A 558 -11.30 21.05 7.77
C VAL A 558 -10.18 21.41 6.80
N ASN A 559 -9.11 20.62 6.79
CA ASN A 559 -8.10 20.69 5.73
C ASN A 559 -8.62 19.92 4.50
N VAL A 560 -9.05 20.66 3.49
CA VAL A 560 -9.65 20.14 2.26
C VAL A 560 -8.69 19.20 1.50
N ALA A 561 -7.38 19.47 1.59
CA ALA A 561 -6.38 18.68 0.88
C ALA A 561 -6.11 17.30 1.52
N LEU A 562 -6.39 17.15 2.82
CA LEU A 562 -6.28 15.88 3.55
C LEU A 562 -7.61 15.11 3.61
N CYS A 563 -8.75 15.79 3.39
CA CYS A 563 -10.06 15.18 3.55
C CYS A 563 -10.36 14.22 2.39
N GLU A 564 -10.56 12.95 2.71
CA GLU A 564 -10.94 11.89 1.76
C GLU A 564 -12.47 11.69 1.63
N GLY A 565 -13.27 12.59 2.20
CA GLY A 565 -14.72 12.57 2.03
C GLY A 565 -15.45 11.37 2.68
N CYS A 566 -14.87 10.70 3.68
CA CYS A 566 -15.40 9.46 4.25
C CYS A 566 -16.66 9.63 5.12
N GLY A 567 -17.01 10.85 5.57
CA GLY A 567 -18.19 11.16 6.37
C GLY A 567 -18.13 10.83 7.87
N ALA A 568 -17.07 10.17 8.36
CA ALA A 568 -16.97 9.75 9.77
C ALA A 568 -17.14 10.92 10.76
N CYS A 569 -16.59 12.10 10.45
CA CYS A 569 -16.73 13.30 11.26
C CYS A 569 -18.18 13.84 11.32
N ALA A 570 -18.94 13.70 10.23
CA ALA A 570 -20.34 14.11 10.20
C ALA A 570 -21.22 13.21 11.09
N VAL A 571 -20.96 11.89 11.10
CA VAL A 571 -21.64 10.93 11.96
C VAL A 571 -21.28 11.14 13.43
N ALA A 572 -20.01 11.44 13.73
CA ALA A 572 -19.52 11.64 15.10
C ALA A 572 -19.91 13.00 15.71
N CYS A 573 -20.47 13.94 14.94
CA CYS A 573 -20.77 15.27 15.40
C CYS A 573 -22.09 15.34 16.18
N PRO A 574 -22.07 15.56 17.53
CA PRO A 574 -23.29 15.56 18.34
C PRO A 574 -24.19 16.79 18.10
N SER A 575 -23.59 17.94 17.74
CA SER A 575 -24.33 19.15 17.41
C SER A 575 -24.85 19.20 15.99
N GLY A 576 -24.40 18.27 15.11
CA GLY A 576 -24.74 18.26 13.70
C GLY A 576 -24.06 19.35 12.86
N ALA A 577 -23.05 20.04 13.42
CA ALA A 577 -22.29 21.09 12.73
C ALA A 577 -21.45 20.57 11.55
N MET A 578 -21.03 19.29 11.59
CA MET A 578 -20.28 18.68 10.49
C MET A 578 -21.23 18.12 9.44
N SER A 579 -21.00 18.46 8.20
CA SER A 579 -21.73 17.94 7.03
C SER A 579 -20.77 17.65 5.89
N HIS A 580 -21.31 17.23 4.75
CA HIS A 580 -20.55 16.97 3.51
C HIS A 580 -21.09 17.85 2.39
N LYS A 581 -20.20 18.42 1.59
CA LYS A 581 -20.58 19.11 0.37
C LYS A 581 -21.29 18.14 -0.57
N ASN A 582 -22.42 18.54 -1.13
CA ASN A 582 -23.32 17.75 -1.96
C ASN A 582 -23.82 16.43 -1.34
N PHE A 583 -23.72 16.30 0.00
CA PHE A 583 -24.27 15.19 0.78
C PHE A 583 -24.67 15.67 2.17
N SER A 584 -25.56 16.67 2.22
CA SER A 584 -26.08 17.22 3.47
C SER A 584 -27.14 16.30 4.09
N LYS A 585 -27.44 16.47 5.40
CA LYS A 585 -28.55 15.76 6.05
C LYS A 585 -29.87 15.96 5.32
N ARG A 586 -30.13 17.18 4.84
CA ARG A 586 -31.33 17.52 4.08
C ARG A 586 -31.40 16.68 2.79
N SER A 587 -30.31 16.60 2.01
CA SER A 587 -30.29 15.78 0.81
C SER A 587 -30.59 14.30 1.09
N VAL A 588 -30.08 13.78 2.24
CA VAL A 588 -30.36 12.39 2.64
C VAL A 588 -31.83 12.18 3.00
N TYR A 589 -32.43 13.09 3.77
CA TYR A 589 -33.85 13.00 4.10
C TYR A 589 -34.74 13.07 2.86
N GLU A 590 -34.46 14.00 1.94
CA GLU A 590 -35.21 14.12 0.69
C GLU A 590 -35.04 12.88 -0.22
N MET A 591 -33.90 12.15 -0.13
CA MET A 591 -33.75 10.85 -0.79
C MET A 591 -34.66 9.79 -0.16
N VAL A 592 -34.72 9.74 1.17
CA VAL A 592 -35.56 8.76 1.92
C VAL A 592 -37.04 9.01 1.67
N ASP A 593 -37.47 10.26 1.54
CA ASP A 593 -38.85 10.64 1.27
C ASP A 593 -39.36 10.20 -0.13
N GLN A 594 -38.45 9.69 -1.01
CA GLN A 594 -38.82 9.15 -2.33
C GLN A 594 -39.20 7.66 -2.30
N ILE A 595 -39.02 6.98 -1.17
CA ILE A 595 -39.34 5.56 -0.98
C ILE A 595 -40.65 5.43 -0.22
#